data_b4e2ca0e56017a498ab5892d31332cbe
#
_entry.id   b4e2ca0e56017a498ab5892d31332cbe
#
_cell.length_a   1.000
_cell.length_b   1.000
_cell.length_c   1.000
_cell.angle_alpha   90.00
_cell.angle_beta   90.00
_cell.angle_gamma   90.00
#
_symmetry.space_group_name_H-M   'P 1'
#
loop_
_entity.id
_entity.type
_entity.pdbx_description
1 polymer ?
#
loop_
_entity_poly.entity_id
_entity_poly.type
_entity_poly.pdbx_seq_one_letter_code
_entity_poly.pdbx_strand_id
1 'polypeptide(L)'
;MTKLDELIQELCPNGVKYQKLKDISEMKRGTSMTKKNTREGDIPVISGGREPAYWCDTYNRDGETITVAGSGAGAGYLQYWTIPIFVCDAFSIKGTKIIETKYLYYYLENMQEYIYSTKKGGGVPHVHISSIENVKIPVPPLPVQREIVRVLDNFAELTAELTAELTARKKQYEYYRDSLLTFGVHRRGTVETKWRTLGEVCNSIADGDHMPPPKSDSGIPFITISNITEQNKVDFSNTMFVPCAYYNALAEKRKPQKGDILYTVVGSYGIPVCIENETEFVFQRHIAILRPKMQIINPRYMYHAMQTTAFKAQADKAAKGAAQKTISLHSLSEMTLPVPSLEVQERLIDVLDHFDAICSDLNIGLPAEIEARKKQYEYYRDMLLTFAAADDIILTDRQTDRQTDRQTDRQ
;
A
#
# COMPACT_ATOMS: atom_id res chain seq x y z
N MET A 1 -17.62 -27.65 10.69
CA MET A 1 -17.12 -26.96 11.91
C MET A 1 -15.61 -26.88 11.80
N THR A 2 -15.02 -25.74 12.05
CA THR A 2 -13.55 -25.60 12.07
C THR A 2 -13.02 -26.10 13.43
N LYS A 3 -11.74 -26.46 13.51
CA LYS A 3 -11.10 -26.82 14.79
C LYS A 3 -11.28 -25.73 15.85
N LEU A 4 -11.30 -24.47 15.46
CA LEU A 4 -11.53 -23.35 16.36
C LEU A 4 -12.96 -23.33 16.90
N ASP A 5 -13.96 -23.59 16.05
CA ASP A 5 -15.37 -23.68 16.48
C ASP A 5 -15.55 -24.77 17.53
N GLU A 6 -14.92 -25.94 17.32
CA GLU A 6 -14.94 -27.05 18.28
C GLU A 6 -14.32 -26.65 19.63
N LEU A 7 -13.14 -26.00 19.59
CA LEU A 7 -12.47 -25.52 20.80
C LEU A 7 -13.28 -24.45 21.55
N ILE A 8 -13.94 -23.53 20.82
CA ILE A 8 -14.78 -22.50 21.43
C ILE A 8 -16.01 -23.12 22.07
N GLN A 9 -16.69 -24.07 21.41
CA GLN A 9 -17.86 -24.76 21.95
C GLN A 9 -17.50 -25.57 23.19
N GLU A 10 -16.34 -26.25 23.21
CA GLU A 10 -15.90 -27.07 24.32
C GLU A 10 -15.40 -26.25 25.52
N LEU A 11 -14.57 -25.23 25.25
CA LEU A 11 -13.81 -24.51 26.29
C LEU A 11 -14.42 -23.17 26.68
N CYS A 12 -15.31 -22.61 25.87
CA CYS A 12 -15.94 -21.31 26.08
C CYS A 12 -17.47 -21.34 25.95
N PRO A 13 -18.19 -22.37 26.41
CA PRO A 13 -19.64 -22.49 26.19
C PRO A 13 -20.45 -21.33 26.78
N ASN A 14 -19.91 -20.66 27.80
CA ASN A 14 -20.53 -19.53 28.50
C ASN A 14 -19.82 -18.18 28.18
N GLY A 15 -19.19 -18.07 27.01
CA GLY A 15 -18.38 -16.90 26.65
C GLY A 15 -17.04 -16.85 27.36
N VAL A 16 -16.37 -15.70 27.31
CA VAL A 16 -15.03 -15.49 27.86
C VAL A 16 -14.99 -14.32 28.84
N LYS A 17 -14.06 -14.40 29.81
CA LYS A 17 -13.83 -13.30 30.75
C LYS A 17 -12.99 -12.20 30.08
N TYR A 18 -13.42 -10.96 30.27
CA TYR A 18 -12.64 -9.79 29.88
C TYR A 18 -11.84 -9.29 31.08
N GLN A 19 -10.53 -9.13 30.90
CA GLN A 19 -9.63 -8.64 31.94
C GLN A 19 -8.87 -7.41 31.48
N LYS A 20 -8.44 -6.56 32.40
CA LYS A 20 -7.66 -5.38 32.07
C LYS A 20 -6.27 -5.78 31.59
N LEU A 21 -5.76 -5.08 30.60
CA LEU A 21 -4.43 -5.32 30.02
C LEU A 21 -3.33 -5.39 31.10
N LYS A 22 -3.36 -4.51 32.09
CA LYS A 22 -2.41 -4.51 33.21
C LYS A 22 -2.45 -5.76 34.09
N ASP A 23 -3.60 -6.44 34.15
CA ASP A 23 -3.78 -7.62 35.03
C ASP A 23 -3.30 -8.91 34.35
N ILE A 24 -3.17 -8.91 33.03
CA ILE A 24 -2.82 -10.07 32.20
C ILE A 24 -1.47 -9.93 31.48
N SER A 25 -0.80 -8.78 31.62
CA SER A 25 0.46 -8.51 30.94
C SER A 25 1.47 -7.82 31.83
N GLU A 26 2.73 -8.02 31.53
CA GLU A 26 3.85 -7.27 32.11
C GLU A 26 4.17 -6.09 31.20
N MET A 27 3.95 -4.87 31.70
CA MET A 27 4.18 -3.63 30.96
C MET A 27 5.39 -2.89 31.55
N LYS A 28 6.40 -2.62 30.73
CA LYS A 28 7.63 -1.94 31.17
C LYS A 28 8.02 -0.80 30.24
N ARG A 29 8.34 0.36 30.80
CA ARG A 29 8.93 1.47 30.05
C ARG A 29 10.32 1.10 29.52
N GLY A 30 10.69 1.71 28.41
CA GLY A 30 12.04 1.66 27.89
C GLY A 30 13.04 2.44 28.76
N THR A 31 14.30 2.25 28.46
CA THR A 31 15.43 2.91 29.14
C THR A 31 16.10 3.85 28.15
N SER A 32 16.27 5.11 28.54
CA SER A 32 16.91 6.11 27.70
C SER A 32 18.33 5.71 27.32
N MET A 33 18.64 5.72 26.02
CA MET A 33 19.96 5.43 25.48
C MET A 33 20.23 6.35 24.29
N THR A 34 21.44 6.87 24.19
CA THR A 34 21.86 7.72 23.07
C THR A 34 22.87 6.97 22.20
N LYS A 35 22.83 7.20 20.88
CA LYS A 35 23.75 6.56 19.93
C LYS A 35 25.24 6.78 20.29
N LYS A 36 25.56 7.88 20.96
CA LYS A 36 26.95 8.17 21.40
C LYS A 36 27.45 7.24 22.49
N ASN A 37 26.54 6.64 23.27
CA ASN A 37 26.87 5.79 24.42
C ASN A 37 26.68 4.30 24.11
N THR A 38 26.55 3.95 22.82
CA THR A 38 26.34 2.56 22.38
C THR A 38 27.52 2.08 21.55
N ARG A 39 27.83 0.79 21.67
CA ARG A 39 28.71 0.09 20.73
C ARG A 39 27.85 -0.43 19.57
N GLU A 40 28.45 -0.52 18.40
CA GLU A 40 27.80 -1.09 17.22
C GLU A 40 27.55 -2.60 17.42
N GLY A 41 26.39 -3.07 16.98
CA GLY A 41 25.96 -4.45 17.13
C GLY A 41 24.70 -4.74 16.32
N ASP A 42 24.09 -5.91 16.52
CA ASP A 42 22.96 -6.42 15.73
C ASP A 42 21.61 -6.30 16.46
N ILE A 43 21.57 -5.68 17.62
CA ILE A 43 20.37 -5.53 18.43
C ILE A 43 19.65 -4.23 18.06
N PRO A 44 18.39 -4.29 17.57
CA PRO A 44 17.65 -3.09 17.17
C PRO A 44 17.22 -2.26 18.38
N VAL A 45 17.39 -0.96 18.30
CA VAL A 45 16.94 0.01 19.30
C VAL A 45 15.58 0.56 18.91
N ILE A 46 14.57 0.23 19.69
CA ILE A 46 13.18 0.60 19.46
C ILE A 46 12.87 1.92 20.18
N SER A 47 12.42 2.90 19.40
CA SER A 47 12.11 4.24 19.87
C SER A 47 10.73 4.70 19.34
N GLY A 48 10.52 6.01 19.15
CA GLY A 48 9.26 6.60 18.69
C GLY A 48 8.92 6.42 17.20
N GLY A 49 9.79 5.75 16.42
CA GLY A 49 9.61 5.49 14.98
C GLY A 49 8.92 4.15 14.70
N ARG A 50 8.65 3.92 13.40
CA ARG A 50 8.16 2.62 12.90
C ARG A 50 9.29 1.64 12.60
N GLU A 51 10.51 2.15 12.41
CA GLU A 51 11.73 1.38 12.18
C GLU A 51 12.67 1.54 13.38
N PRO A 52 13.59 0.60 13.60
CA PRO A 52 14.64 0.76 14.60
C PRO A 52 15.40 2.07 14.39
N ALA A 53 15.65 2.81 15.46
CA ALA A 53 16.35 4.08 15.39
C ALA A 53 17.85 3.91 15.04
N TYR A 54 18.45 2.84 15.52
CA TYR A 54 19.83 2.38 15.24
C TYR A 54 20.02 0.98 15.82
N TRP A 55 21.22 0.43 15.74
CA TRP A 55 21.58 -0.91 16.22
C TRP A 55 22.68 -0.81 17.31
N CYS A 56 22.67 -1.72 18.28
CA CYS A 56 23.60 -1.75 19.40
C CYS A 56 23.98 -3.19 19.78
N ASP A 57 24.91 -3.32 20.76
CA ASP A 57 25.43 -4.60 21.27
C ASP A 57 24.72 -5.13 22.53
N THR A 58 23.75 -4.38 23.04
CA THR A 58 23.05 -4.74 24.31
C THR A 58 21.55 -4.75 24.13
N TYR A 59 20.86 -5.58 24.90
CA TYR A 59 19.40 -5.65 24.92
C TYR A 59 18.84 -5.41 26.31
N ASN A 60 17.60 -4.99 26.41
CA ASN A 60 16.85 -4.90 27.65
C ASN A 60 15.53 -5.65 27.62
N ARG A 61 15.21 -6.28 26.49
CA ARG A 61 14.08 -7.20 26.31
C ARG A 61 14.53 -8.37 25.45
N ASP A 62 14.01 -9.57 25.74
CA ASP A 62 14.31 -10.80 25.02
C ASP A 62 13.07 -11.67 24.90
N GLY A 63 13.02 -12.54 23.87
CA GLY A 63 11.86 -13.37 23.55
C GLY A 63 10.66 -12.56 23.07
N GLU A 64 9.51 -13.20 22.96
CA GLU A 64 8.28 -12.56 22.47
C GLU A 64 7.95 -11.28 23.23
N THR A 65 7.93 -10.17 22.51
CA THR A 65 7.75 -8.84 23.09
C THR A 65 6.95 -7.97 22.15
N ILE A 66 5.88 -7.35 22.64
CA ILE A 66 5.19 -6.26 21.96
C ILE A 66 5.84 -4.94 22.38
N THR A 67 6.10 -4.05 21.44
CA THR A 67 6.52 -2.69 21.73
C THR A 67 5.49 -1.69 21.23
N VAL A 68 5.33 -0.61 21.98
CA VAL A 68 4.47 0.52 21.63
C VAL A 68 5.33 1.77 21.64
N ALA A 69 5.42 2.45 20.49
CA ALA A 69 6.22 3.67 20.36
C ALA A 69 5.68 4.75 21.31
N GLY A 70 6.59 5.35 22.11
CA GLY A 70 6.23 6.27 23.19
C GLY A 70 5.98 7.70 22.74
N SER A 71 6.70 8.18 21.70
CA SER A 71 6.67 9.58 21.29
C SER A 71 6.83 9.79 19.78
N GLY A 72 6.63 11.03 19.33
CA GLY A 72 6.83 11.45 17.95
C GLY A 72 5.69 11.07 17.00
N ALA A 73 5.94 11.16 15.70
CA ALA A 73 4.96 10.88 14.65
C ALA A 73 4.44 9.43 14.72
N GLY A 74 5.29 8.50 15.14
CA GLY A 74 4.96 7.08 15.31
C GLY A 74 4.34 6.73 16.66
N ALA A 75 4.11 7.68 17.58
CA ALA A 75 3.58 7.38 18.90
C ALA A 75 2.34 6.48 18.84
N GLY A 76 2.33 5.41 19.66
CA GLY A 76 1.27 4.41 19.68
C GLY A 76 1.40 3.29 18.63
N TYR A 77 2.39 3.32 17.76
CA TYR A 77 2.61 2.25 16.80
C TYR A 77 3.06 0.96 17.50
N LEU A 78 2.41 -0.14 17.16
CA LEU A 78 2.66 -1.48 17.72
C LEU A 78 3.64 -2.25 16.83
N GLN A 79 4.55 -2.97 17.46
CA GLN A 79 5.44 -3.94 16.80
C GLN A 79 5.58 -5.19 17.64
N TYR A 80 5.78 -6.34 16.99
CA TYR A 80 6.01 -7.63 17.63
C TYR A 80 7.41 -8.14 17.33
N TRP A 81 8.11 -8.60 18.36
CA TRP A 81 9.51 -9.02 18.30
C TRP A 81 9.67 -10.41 18.90
N THR A 82 10.50 -11.23 18.27
CA THR A 82 10.90 -12.56 18.77
C THR A 82 12.38 -12.65 19.05
N ILE A 83 13.13 -11.57 18.75
CA ILE A 83 14.58 -11.44 18.95
C ILE A 83 14.87 -10.50 20.12
N PRO A 84 16.09 -10.53 20.68
CA PRO A 84 16.53 -9.52 21.64
C PRO A 84 16.44 -8.11 21.06
N ILE A 85 15.89 -7.16 21.83
CA ILE A 85 15.73 -5.76 21.44
C ILE A 85 16.10 -4.83 22.58
N PHE A 86 16.48 -3.60 22.25
CA PHE A 86 16.62 -2.53 23.24
C PHE A 86 15.47 -1.54 23.11
N VAL A 87 14.60 -1.51 24.10
CA VAL A 87 13.47 -0.58 24.17
C VAL A 87 13.95 0.73 24.80
N CYS A 88 13.90 1.81 24.02
CA CYS A 88 14.35 3.15 24.41
C CYS A 88 13.16 4.08 24.67
N ASP A 89 12.72 4.88 23.68
CA ASP A 89 11.56 5.76 23.79
C ASP A 89 10.28 5.05 23.32
N ALA A 90 10.00 3.94 23.97
CA ALA A 90 8.84 3.08 23.78
C ALA A 90 8.55 2.37 25.12
N PHE A 91 7.48 1.60 25.19
CA PHE A 91 7.27 0.66 26.26
C PHE A 91 6.97 -0.73 25.71
N SER A 92 7.25 -1.75 26.52
CA SER A 92 7.04 -3.14 26.14
C SER A 92 5.86 -3.75 26.89
N ILE A 93 5.22 -4.73 26.25
CA ILE A 93 4.11 -5.52 26.79
C ILE A 93 4.46 -7.00 26.54
N LYS A 94 4.34 -7.84 27.56
CA LYS A 94 4.44 -9.30 27.45
C LYS A 94 3.24 -9.94 28.13
N GLY A 95 2.70 -10.96 27.52
CA GLY A 95 1.64 -11.79 28.15
C GLY A 95 2.14 -12.51 29.40
N THR A 96 1.26 -12.71 30.34
CA THR A 96 1.50 -13.57 31.53
C THR A 96 1.21 -15.06 31.19
N LYS A 97 1.23 -15.94 32.17
CA LYS A 97 0.96 -17.38 31.98
C LYS A 97 -0.44 -17.70 31.42
N ILE A 98 -1.38 -16.76 31.45
CA ILE A 98 -2.77 -16.98 31.05
C ILE A 98 -3.07 -16.40 29.66
N ILE A 99 -2.13 -15.66 29.05
CA ILE A 99 -2.31 -15.06 27.75
C ILE A 99 -1.03 -15.14 26.93
N GLU A 100 -1.14 -15.65 25.71
CA GLU A 100 -0.06 -15.69 24.74
C GLU A 100 0.28 -14.27 24.28
N THR A 101 1.56 -13.90 24.24
CA THR A 101 2.01 -12.57 23.82
C THR A 101 1.56 -12.25 22.40
N LYS A 102 1.59 -13.24 21.50
CA LYS A 102 1.18 -13.06 20.11
C LYS A 102 -0.33 -12.90 19.93
N TYR A 103 -1.15 -13.59 20.72
CA TYR A 103 -2.59 -13.35 20.77
C TYR A 103 -2.90 -11.93 21.23
N LEU A 104 -2.20 -11.47 22.27
CA LEU A 104 -2.31 -10.12 22.77
C LEU A 104 -1.89 -9.08 21.73
N TYR A 105 -0.81 -9.37 20.96
CA TYR A 105 -0.39 -8.52 19.85
C TYR A 105 -1.50 -8.34 18.82
N TYR A 106 -2.11 -9.42 18.32
CA TYR A 106 -3.20 -9.34 17.34
C TYR A 106 -4.41 -8.56 17.87
N TYR A 107 -4.75 -8.76 19.14
CA TYR A 107 -5.84 -8.00 19.74
C TYR A 107 -5.53 -6.50 19.82
N LEU A 108 -4.34 -6.12 20.25
CA LEU A 108 -3.91 -4.74 20.34
C LEU A 108 -3.73 -4.12 18.95
N GLU A 109 -3.25 -4.87 17.96
CA GLU A 109 -3.15 -4.45 16.56
C GLU A 109 -4.54 -4.11 16.00
N ASN A 110 -5.56 -4.91 16.31
CA ASN A 110 -6.94 -4.62 15.96
C ASN A 110 -7.46 -3.32 16.60
N MET A 111 -6.86 -2.92 17.72
CA MET A 111 -7.15 -1.65 18.41
C MET A 111 -6.20 -0.52 18.06
N GLN A 112 -5.42 -0.61 16.97
CA GLN A 112 -4.38 0.37 16.63
C GLN A 112 -4.94 1.80 16.54
N GLU A 113 -6.10 2.00 15.94
CA GLU A 113 -6.75 3.32 15.82
C GLU A 113 -7.17 3.86 17.19
N TYR A 114 -7.70 3.00 18.07
CA TYR A 114 -7.98 3.39 19.45
C TYR A 114 -6.70 3.84 20.17
N ILE A 115 -5.60 3.08 20.05
CA ILE A 115 -4.32 3.44 20.66
C ILE A 115 -3.82 4.79 20.11
N TYR A 116 -3.96 5.03 18.81
CA TYR A 116 -3.64 6.32 18.20
C TYR A 116 -4.51 7.46 18.74
N SER A 117 -5.78 7.23 19.03
CA SER A 117 -6.68 8.24 19.60
C SER A 117 -6.30 8.66 21.03
N THR A 118 -5.50 7.83 21.74
CA THR A 118 -5.02 8.13 23.09
C THR A 118 -3.80 9.07 23.13
N LYS A 119 -3.27 9.52 21.98
CA LYS A 119 -2.14 10.45 21.89
C LYS A 119 -2.41 11.73 22.65
N LYS A 120 -1.44 12.18 23.42
CA LYS A 120 -1.47 13.45 24.18
C LYS A 120 -0.25 14.30 23.84
N GLY A 121 -0.38 15.62 23.93
CA GLY A 121 0.70 16.59 23.67
C GLY A 121 0.47 17.43 22.42
N GLY A 122 0.67 18.75 22.52
CA GLY A 122 0.39 19.73 21.45
C GLY A 122 1.54 19.88 20.42
N GLY A 123 2.77 19.48 20.74
CA GLY A 123 3.94 19.63 19.85
C GLY A 123 4.48 18.26 19.41
N VAL A 124 4.82 17.42 20.37
CA VAL A 124 5.23 16.03 20.13
C VAL A 124 4.18 15.12 20.76
N PRO A 125 3.46 14.32 19.96
CA PRO A 125 2.46 13.40 20.49
C PRO A 125 3.12 12.27 21.29
N HIS A 126 2.47 11.87 22.40
CA HIS A 126 2.93 10.77 23.27
C HIS A 126 1.81 9.79 23.56
N VAL A 127 2.16 8.51 23.65
CA VAL A 127 1.30 7.44 24.19
C VAL A 127 2.00 6.83 25.41
N HIS A 128 1.27 6.71 26.51
CA HIS A 128 1.78 6.18 27.78
C HIS A 128 1.09 4.87 28.14
N ILE A 129 1.74 4.05 28.98
CA ILE A 129 1.16 2.82 29.53
C ILE A 129 -0.21 3.10 30.14
N SER A 130 -0.34 4.18 30.92
CA SER A 130 -1.60 4.58 31.56
C SER A 130 -2.76 4.88 30.60
N SER A 131 -2.46 5.11 29.32
CA SER A 131 -3.49 5.34 28.30
C SER A 131 -4.21 4.05 27.88
N ILE A 132 -3.53 2.89 27.99
CA ILE A 132 -4.04 1.62 27.49
C ILE A 132 -4.13 0.51 28.57
N GLU A 133 -3.53 0.68 29.74
CA GLU A 133 -3.46 -0.34 30.80
C GLU A 133 -4.81 -0.85 31.29
N ASN A 134 -5.87 -0.06 31.14
CA ASN A 134 -7.22 -0.41 31.57
C ASN A 134 -8.12 -0.93 30.44
N VAL A 135 -7.59 -1.11 29.23
CA VAL A 135 -8.30 -1.76 28.12
C VAL A 135 -8.69 -3.17 28.52
N LYS A 136 -9.94 -3.52 28.26
CA LYS A 136 -10.46 -4.88 28.54
C LYS A 136 -10.17 -5.79 27.36
N ILE A 137 -9.50 -6.89 27.63
CA ILE A 137 -9.08 -7.91 26.66
C ILE A 137 -9.83 -9.20 26.96
N PRO A 138 -10.44 -9.89 25.98
CA PRO A 138 -11.00 -11.22 26.17
C PRO A 138 -9.85 -12.23 26.40
N VAL A 139 -10.00 -13.08 27.39
CA VAL A 139 -8.99 -14.07 27.76
C VAL A 139 -9.60 -15.48 27.64
N PRO A 140 -9.73 -16.02 26.41
CA PRO A 140 -10.13 -17.40 26.23
C PRO A 140 -9.02 -18.35 26.74
N PRO A 141 -9.32 -19.64 26.95
CA PRO A 141 -8.30 -20.64 27.30
C PRO A 141 -7.16 -20.71 26.29
N LEU A 142 -5.94 -21.00 26.74
CA LEU A 142 -4.73 -21.01 25.90
C LEU A 142 -4.86 -21.83 24.61
N PRO A 143 -5.53 -23.02 24.56
CA PRO A 143 -5.72 -23.72 23.27
C PRO A 143 -6.49 -22.92 22.23
N VAL A 144 -7.49 -22.13 22.65
CA VAL A 144 -8.26 -21.23 21.75
C VAL A 144 -7.38 -20.08 21.28
N GLN A 145 -6.62 -19.45 22.18
CA GLN A 145 -5.67 -18.39 21.82
C GLN A 145 -4.66 -18.86 20.78
N ARG A 146 -4.07 -20.04 20.99
CA ARG A 146 -3.09 -20.63 20.07
C ARG A 146 -3.68 -20.93 18.69
N GLU A 147 -4.91 -21.43 18.65
CA GLU A 147 -5.56 -21.71 17.37
C GLU A 147 -5.92 -20.41 16.62
N ILE A 148 -6.36 -19.36 17.32
CA ILE A 148 -6.56 -18.02 16.75
C ILE A 148 -5.24 -17.49 16.18
N VAL A 149 -4.15 -17.53 16.95
CA VAL A 149 -2.82 -17.13 16.51
C VAL A 149 -2.41 -17.88 15.24
N ARG A 150 -2.56 -19.22 15.25
CA ARG A 150 -2.25 -20.05 14.09
C ARG A 150 -3.00 -19.65 12.82
N VAL A 151 -4.29 -19.34 12.95
CA VAL A 151 -5.11 -18.92 11.81
C VAL A 151 -4.66 -17.56 11.30
N LEU A 152 -4.43 -16.59 12.20
CA LEU A 152 -4.01 -15.24 11.81
C LEU A 152 -2.58 -15.22 11.23
N ASP A 153 -1.68 -16.05 11.77
CA ASP A 153 -0.33 -16.23 11.22
C ASP A 153 -0.36 -16.74 9.79
N ASN A 154 -1.20 -17.75 9.50
CA ASN A 154 -1.33 -18.28 8.14
C ASN A 154 -1.81 -17.20 7.14
N PHE A 155 -2.74 -16.32 7.54
CA PHE A 155 -3.15 -15.22 6.69
C PHE A 155 -2.03 -14.19 6.47
N ALA A 156 -1.29 -13.87 7.52
CA ALA A 156 -0.17 -12.93 7.43
C ALA A 156 0.95 -13.48 6.53
N GLU A 157 1.30 -14.76 6.68
CA GLU A 157 2.30 -15.46 5.87
C GLU A 157 1.89 -15.49 4.39
N LEU A 158 0.65 -15.91 4.09
CA LEU A 158 0.13 -15.95 2.72
C LEU A 158 0.16 -14.55 2.07
N THR A 159 -0.21 -13.52 2.82
CA THR A 159 -0.17 -12.13 2.30
C THR A 159 1.27 -11.68 2.04
N ALA A 160 2.22 -12.06 2.89
CA ALA A 160 3.64 -11.77 2.71
C ALA A 160 4.21 -12.50 1.49
N GLU A 161 3.87 -13.78 1.30
CA GLU A 161 4.28 -14.57 0.12
C GLU A 161 3.77 -13.96 -1.19
N LEU A 162 2.48 -13.60 -1.26
CA LEU A 162 1.89 -12.95 -2.44
C LEU A 162 2.55 -11.59 -2.73
N THR A 163 2.90 -10.83 -1.70
CA THR A 163 3.60 -9.54 -1.84
C THR A 163 5.03 -9.74 -2.35
N ALA A 164 5.72 -10.77 -1.86
CA ALA A 164 7.05 -11.14 -2.35
C ALA A 164 6.99 -11.62 -3.81
N GLU A 165 6.00 -12.44 -4.17
CA GLU A 165 5.76 -12.87 -5.55
C GLU A 165 5.50 -11.67 -6.46
N LEU A 166 4.62 -10.74 -6.09
CA LEU A 166 4.36 -9.53 -6.87
C LEU A 166 5.65 -8.75 -7.11
N THR A 167 6.49 -8.60 -6.07
CA THR A 167 7.79 -7.92 -6.20
C THR A 167 8.71 -8.65 -7.18
N ALA A 168 8.77 -9.97 -7.10
CA ALA A 168 9.57 -10.79 -8.02
C ALA A 168 9.05 -10.71 -9.47
N ARG A 169 7.72 -10.75 -9.65
CA ARG A 169 7.08 -10.62 -10.97
C ARG A 169 7.30 -9.25 -11.58
N LYS A 170 7.23 -8.16 -10.80
CA LYS A 170 7.56 -6.82 -11.28
C LYS A 170 9.00 -6.74 -11.80
N LYS A 171 9.97 -7.28 -11.05
CA LYS A 171 11.38 -7.33 -11.49
C LYS A 171 11.56 -8.20 -12.75
N GLN A 172 10.86 -9.32 -12.82
CA GLN A 172 10.85 -10.20 -13.99
C GLN A 172 10.28 -9.48 -15.22
N TYR A 173 9.15 -8.78 -15.05
CA TYR A 173 8.56 -7.97 -16.11
C TYR A 173 9.52 -6.89 -16.60
N GLU A 174 10.13 -6.11 -15.70
CA GLU A 174 11.12 -5.08 -16.06
C GLU A 174 12.28 -5.68 -16.85
N TYR A 175 12.81 -6.81 -16.42
CA TYR A 175 13.90 -7.51 -17.13
C TYR A 175 13.48 -7.95 -18.55
N TYR A 176 12.32 -8.61 -18.69
CA TYR A 176 11.86 -9.08 -20.00
C TYR A 176 11.46 -7.91 -20.90
N ARG A 177 10.79 -6.90 -20.38
CA ARG A 177 10.47 -5.68 -21.14
C ARG A 177 11.74 -5.06 -21.69
N ASP A 178 12.73 -4.81 -20.85
CA ASP A 178 13.99 -4.21 -21.28
C ASP A 178 14.74 -5.12 -22.28
N SER A 179 14.78 -6.43 -22.04
CA SER A 179 15.40 -7.39 -22.94
C SER A 179 14.71 -7.48 -24.30
N LEU A 180 13.38 -7.49 -24.35
CA LEU A 180 12.58 -7.59 -25.57
C LEU A 180 12.60 -6.28 -26.38
N LEU A 181 12.65 -5.14 -25.70
CA LEU A 181 12.64 -3.81 -26.33
C LEU A 181 14.05 -3.23 -26.55
N THR A 182 15.12 -3.94 -26.12
CA THR A 182 16.49 -3.59 -26.46
C THR A 182 16.88 -4.25 -27.78
N PHE A 183 16.64 -3.58 -28.88
CA PHE A 183 17.09 -3.98 -30.22
C PHE A 183 18.56 -3.58 -30.38
N GLY A 184 19.47 -4.33 -29.85
CA GLY A 184 20.89 -4.03 -29.89
C GLY A 184 21.72 -5.24 -30.31
N VAL A 185 22.92 -4.98 -30.72
CA VAL A 185 24.09 -5.66 -31.30
C VAL A 185 24.28 -7.16 -31.05
N HIS A 186 23.50 -7.85 -30.18
CA HIS A 186 23.76 -9.22 -29.75
C HIS A 186 22.75 -10.27 -30.18
N ARG A 187 21.68 -9.96 -30.90
CA ARG A 187 20.81 -11.00 -31.47
C ARG A 187 21.04 -11.16 -32.96
N ARG A 188 21.63 -12.30 -33.33
CA ARG A 188 21.67 -12.81 -34.68
C ARG A 188 20.25 -13.15 -35.16
N GLY A 189 19.54 -12.18 -35.67
CA GLY A 189 18.21 -12.33 -36.24
C GLY A 189 17.72 -10.96 -36.62
N THR A 190 17.70 -10.69 -37.91
CA THR A 190 17.49 -9.38 -38.53
C THR A 190 16.04 -8.92 -38.46
N VAL A 191 15.58 -8.44 -37.31
CA VAL A 191 14.47 -7.50 -37.33
C VAL A 191 15.08 -6.13 -37.57
N GLU A 192 14.88 -5.55 -38.75
CA GLU A 192 15.35 -4.22 -39.08
C GLU A 192 14.60 -3.21 -38.22
N THR A 193 15.25 -2.72 -37.15
CA THR A 193 14.68 -1.79 -36.20
C THR A 193 15.33 -0.44 -36.33
N LYS A 194 14.54 0.58 -36.61
CA LYS A 194 15.00 1.96 -36.70
C LYS A 194 14.79 2.67 -35.40
N TRP A 195 15.81 3.34 -34.89
CA TRP A 195 15.65 4.26 -33.75
C TRP A 195 15.07 5.57 -34.29
N ARG A 196 14.00 6.05 -33.67
CA ARG A 196 13.32 7.30 -34.05
C ARG A 196 13.08 8.16 -32.82
N THR A 197 13.08 9.48 -33.01
CA THR A 197 12.71 10.41 -31.95
C THR A 197 11.20 10.40 -31.73
N LEU A 198 10.76 10.84 -30.54
CA LEU A 198 9.33 11.02 -30.24
C LEU A 198 8.70 12.03 -31.20
N GLY A 199 9.44 13.09 -31.61
CA GLY A 199 8.99 14.05 -32.58
C GLY A 199 8.71 13.44 -33.97
N GLU A 200 9.48 12.42 -34.38
CA GLU A 200 9.25 11.72 -35.66
C GLU A 200 8.03 10.78 -35.60
N VAL A 201 7.79 10.14 -34.47
CA VAL A 201 6.73 9.11 -34.30
C VAL A 201 5.40 9.68 -33.80
N CYS A 202 5.34 10.94 -33.38
CA CYS A 202 4.12 11.59 -32.92
C CYS A 202 3.62 12.62 -33.94
N ASN A 203 2.29 12.71 -34.07
CA ASN A 203 1.64 13.80 -34.83
C ASN A 203 1.75 15.13 -34.08
N SER A 204 1.69 15.10 -32.75
CA SER A 204 1.85 16.26 -31.88
C SER A 204 2.39 15.87 -30.53
N ILE A 205 3.14 16.77 -29.90
CA ILE A 205 3.55 16.74 -28.50
C ILE A 205 3.16 18.10 -27.92
N ALA A 206 2.36 18.12 -26.87
CA ALA A 206 1.88 19.33 -26.22
C ALA A 206 1.89 19.16 -24.71
N ASP A 207 1.80 20.24 -23.96
CA ASP A 207 1.59 20.24 -22.51
C ASP A 207 0.22 20.84 -22.16
N GLY A 208 -0.18 20.73 -20.90
CA GLY A 208 -1.35 21.40 -20.37
C GLY A 208 -1.15 22.92 -20.28
N ASP A 209 -2.19 23.61 -19.85
CA ASP A 209 -2.13 25.07 -19.73
C ASP A 209 -1.16 25.54 -18.65
N HIS A 210 -0.46 26.65 -18.95
CA HIS A 210 0.46 27.31 -18.03
C HIS A 210 -0.27 28.17 -16.98
N MET A 211 -1.47 28.62 -17.29
CA MET A 211 -2.33 29.36 -16.35
C MET A 211 -3.24 28.39 -15.59
N PRO A 212 -3.51 28.64 -14.31
CA PRO A 212 -4.50 27.86 -13.59
C PRO A 212 -5.86 27.95 -14.30
N PRO A 213 -6.49 26.81 -14.63
CA PRO A 213 -7.80 26.84 -15.28
C PRO A 213 -8.87 27.35 -14.31
N PRO A 214 -9.98 27.90 -14.82
CA PRO A 214 -11.11 28.29 -13.98
C PRO A 214 -11.67 27.05 -13.26
N LYS A 215 -11.92 27.17 -11.95
CA LYS A 215 -12.50 26.10 -11.14
C LYS A 215 -14.01 26.06 -11.32
N SER A 216 -14.59 24.88 -11.27
CA SER A 216 -16.01 24.62 -11.25
C SER A 216 -16.33 23.49 -10.27
N ASP A 217 -17.54 23.48 -9.72
CA ASP A 217 -18.00 22.41 -8.81
C ASP A 217 -18.35 21.13 -9.60
N SER A 218 -18.56 21.24 -10.91
CA SER A 218 -18.84 20.13 -11.81
C SER A 218 -18.39 20.47 -13.24
N GLY A 219 -18.30 19.48 -14.11
CA GLY A 219 -17.92 19.66 -15.51
C GLY A 219 -16.85 18.67 -15.95
N ILE A 220 -15.83 19.16 -16.63
CA ILE A 220 -14.73 18.34 -17.16
C ILE A 220 -13.66 18.14 -16.09
N PRO A 221 -13.23 16.89 -15.79
CA PRO A 221 -12.17 16.62 -14.81
C PRO A 221 -10.86 17.32 -15.16
N PHE A 222 -10.16 17.85 -14.15
CA PHE A 222 -8.83 18.44 -14.27
C PHE A 222 -7.80 17.54 -13.57
N ILE A 223 -6.93 16.93 -14.36
CA ILE A 223 -5.94 15.96 -13.93
C ILE A 223 -4.60 16.65 -13.61
N THR A 224 -4.05 16.28 -12.46
CA THR A 224 -2.72 16.69 -11.99
C THR A 224 -1.82 15.47 -11.84
N ILE A 225 -0.56 15.66 -11.50
CA ILE A 225 0.37 14.54 -11.24
C ILE A 225 -0.14 13.64 -10.11
N SER A 226 -0.81 14.18 -9.10
CA SER A 226 -1.37 13.40 -8.00
C SER A 226 -2.49 12.44 -8.40
N ASN A 227 -3.06 12.63 -9.59
CA ASN A 227 -4.04 11.73 -10.18
C ASN A 227 -3.42 10.60 -11.03
N ILE A 228 -2.09 10.58 -11.19
CA ILE A 228 -1.40 9.46 -11.85
C ILE A 228 -1.05 8.42 -10.78
N THR A 229 -1.60 7.22 -10.94
CA THR A 229 -1.42 6.11 -10.00
C THR A 229 -0.07 5.41 -10.19
N GLU A 230 0.34 4.62 -9.22
CA GLU A 230 1.53 3.74 -9.31
C GLU A 230 1.40 2.68 -10.42
N GLN A 231 0.18 2.39 -10.88
CA GLN A 231 -0.11 1.49 -11.98
C GLN A 231 -0.09 2.20 -13.35
N ASN A 232 0.43 3.43 -13.42
CA ASN A 232 0.46 4.24 -14.64
C ASN A 232 -0.93 4.46 -15.26
N LYS A 233 -1.94 4.69 -14.43
CA LYS A 233 -3.33 5.00 -14.84
C LYS A 233 -3.76 6.35 -14.30
N VAL A 234 -4.79 6.95 -14.92
CA VAL A 234 -5.42 8.17 -14.39
C VAL A 234 -6.50 7.79 -13.39
N ASP A 235 -6.41 8.33 -12.18
CA ASP A 235 -7.47 8.23 -11.17
C ASP A 235 -8.38 9.46 -11.26
N PHE A 236 -9.64 9.22 -11.60
CA PHE A 236 -10.68 10.24 -11.68
C PHE A 236 -11.54 10.38 -10.41
N SER A 237 -11.29 9.58 -9.38
CA SER A 237 -12.13 9.54 -8.17
C SER A 237 -12.07 10.83 -7.35
N ASN A 238 -10.93 11.54 -7.39
CA ASN A 238 -10.72 12.78 -6.65
C ASN A 238 -10.07 13.83 -7.54
N THR A 239 -10.87 14.46 -8.41
CA THR A 239 -10.41 15.50 -9.34
C THR A 239 -11.09 16.83 -9.07
N MET A 240 -10.41 17.93 -9.42
CA MET A 240 -11.05 19.22 -9.62
C MET A 240 -11.79 19.21 -10.96
N PHE A 241 -12.71 20.15 -11.16
CA PHE A 241 -13.43 20.30 -12.41
C PHE A 241 -13.21 21.67 -13.03
N VAL A 242 -13.33 21.72 -14.36
CA VAL A 242 -13.34 22.94 -15.14
C VAL A 242 -14.65 23.07 -15.93
N PRO A 243 -15.12 24.28 -16.29
CA PRO A 243 -16.30 24.46 -17.12
C PRO A 243 -16.15 23.80 -18.50
N CYS A 244 -17.22 23.22 -19.04
CA CYS A 244 -17.20 22.62 -20.39
C CYS A 244 -16.78 23.64 -21.47
N ALA A 245 -17.14 24.91 -21.33
CA ALA A 245 -16.73 25.97 -22.26
C ALA A 245 -15.19 26.13 -22.34
N TYR A 246 -14.50 25.93 -21.22
CA TYR A 246 -13.04 25.95 -21.18
C TYR A 246 -12.44 24.80 -22.00
N TYR A 247 -12.95 23.56 -21.80
CA TYR A 247 -12.53 22.39 -22.57
C TYR A 247 -12.76 22.59 -24.07
N ASN A 248 -13.94 23.09 -24.44
CA ASN A 248 -14.30 23.32 -25.83
C ASN A 248 -13.37 24.34 -26.51
N ALA A 249 -12.86 25.31 -25.78
CA ALA A 249 -11.94 26.35 -26.30
C ALA A 249 -10.48 25.86 -26.42
N LEU A 250 -10.14 24.69 -25.88
CA LEU A 250 -8.79 24.13 -25.98
C LEU A 250 -8.45 23.76 -27.44
N ALA A 251 -7.17 23.94 -27.79
CA ALA A 251 -6.65 23.45 -29.06
C ALA A 251 -6.72 21.89 -29.09
N GLU A 252 -7.06 21.32 -30.25
CA GLU A 252 -7.25 19.86 -30.43
C GLU A 252 -6.04 19.02 -29.98
N LYS A 253 -4.82 19.54 -30.11
CA LYS A 253 -3.61 18.86 -29.62
C LYS A 253 -3.52 18.74 -28.09
N ARG A 254 -4.38 19.43 -27.34
CA ARG A 254 -4.48 19.41 -25.87
C ARG A 254 -5.73 18.69 -25.34
N LYS A 255 -6.60 18.22 -26.24
CA LYS A 255 -7.74 17.38 -25.89
C LYS A 255 -7.33 15.91 -25.96
N PRO A 256 -7.33 15.18 -24.85
CA PRO A 256 -6.96 13.77 -24.85
C PRO A 256 -7.89 12.94 -25.72
N GLN A 257 -7.32 11.98 -26.43
CA GLN A 257 -8.04 11.03 -27.27
C GLN A 257 -7.53 9.62 -26.98
N LYS A 258 -8.35 8.61 -27.26
CA LYS A 258 -7.92 7.22 -27.17
C LYS A 258 -6.66 6.98 -28.01
N GLY A 259 -5.66 6.34 -27.41
CA GLY A 259 -4.36 6.07 -28.02
C GLY A 259 -3.34 7.17 -27.79
N ASP A 260 -3.69 8.32 -27.19
CA ASP A 260 -2.69 9.28 -26.75
C ASP A 260 -1.90 8.72 -25.54
N ILE A 261 -0.66 9.17 -25.39
CA ILE A 261 0.18 8.88 -24.23
C ILE A 261 0.34 10.16 -23.41
N LEU A 262 -0.07 10.14 -22.16
CA LEU A 262 0.33 11.16 -21.20
C LEU A 262 1.73 10.82 -20.67
N TYR A 263 2.55 11.83 -20.43
CA TYR A 263 3.88 11.67 -19.88
C TYR A 263 4.17 12.76 -18.85
N THR A 264 4.51 12.36 -17.63
CA THR A 264 4.85 13.35 -16.60
C THR A 264 6.20 13.98 -16.90
N VAL A 265 6.27 15.32 -16.86
CA VAL A 265 7.48 16.08 -17.26
C VAL A 265 8.03 16.99 -16.18
N VAL A 266 7.35 17.16 -15.02
CA VAL A 266 7.78 18.04 -13.92
C VAL A 266 7.61 17.33 -12.58
N GLY A 267 8.60 17.44 -11.72
CA GLY A 267 8.57 16.80 -10.38
C GLY A 267 8.79 15.30 -10.46
N SER A 268 7.76 14.50 -10.26
CA SER A 268 7.75 13.05 -10.51
C SER A 268 7.63 12.77 -12.00
N TYR A 269 8.69 13.10 -12.76
CA TYR A 269 8.75 12.91 -14.20
C TYR A 269 9.02 11.46 -14.61
N GLY A 270 8.74 11.15 -15.89
CA GLY A 270 9.13 9.87 -16.48
C GLY A 270 8.06 8.79 -16.44
N ILE A 271 6.81 9.12 -16.10
CA ILE A 271 5.70 8.17 -16.00
C ILE A 271 4.84 8.28 -17.27
N PRO A 272 4.82 7.25 -18.14
CA PRO A 272 3.88 7.19 -19.26
C PRO A 272 2.53 6.63 -18.83
N VAL A 273 1.44 7.15 -19.40
CA VAL A 273 0.07 6.65 -19.22
C VAL A 273 -0.58 6.54 -20.59
N CYS A 274 -1.04 5.35 -20.97
CA CYS A 274 -1.78 5.15 -22.21
C CYS A 274 -3.27 5.43 -21.99
N ILE A 275 -3.87 6.27 -22.86
CA ILE A 275 -5.30 6.55 -22.83
C ILE A 275 -6.04 5.45 -23.60
N GLU A 276 -6.70 4.57 -22.86
CA GLU A 276 -7.36 3.38 -23.42
C GLU A 276 -8.80 3.63 -23.84
N ASN A 277 -9.45 4.62 -23.24
CA ASN A 277 -10.85 4.95 -23.48
C ASN A 277 -11.03 6.40 -23.93
N GLU A 278 -12.12 6.66 -24.65
CA GLU A 278 -12.55 8.02 -24.95
C GLU A 278 -13.06 8.66 -23.64
N THR A 279 -12.29 9.60 -23.10
CA THR A 279 -12.63 10.31 -21.87
C THR A 279 -12.22 11.76 -21.98
N GLU A 280 -13.17 12.66 -21.80
CA GLU A 280 -12.89 14.09 -21.79
C GLU A 280 -12.31 14.52 -20.45
N PHE A 281 -11.11 15.09 -20.47
CA PHE A 281 -10.48 15.71 -19.32
C PHE A 281 -9.46 16.76 -19.74
N VAL A 282 -9.09 17.62 -18.81
CA VAL A 282 -8.02 18.60 -18.94
C VAL A 282 -6.88 18.18 -18.03
N PHE A 283 -5.67 18.54 -18.35
CA PHE A 283 -4.50 18.17 -17.54
C PHE A 283 -3.55 19.36 -17.33
N GLN A 284 -2.84 19.29 -16.21
CA GLN A 284 -1.90 20.31 -15.78
C GLN A 284 -0.65 20.32 -16.69
N ARG A 285 0.00 21.49 -16.84
CA ARG A 285 1.27 21.67 -17.57
C ARG A 285 2.43 20.74 -17.16
N HIS A 286 2.31 20.08 -16.03
CA HIS A 286 3.30 19.11 -15.57
C HIS A 286 3.19 17.74 -16.27
N ILE A 287 2.21 17.59 -17.12
CA ILE A 287 1.95 16.43 -17.96
C ILE A 287 2.02 16.85 -19.41
N ALA A 288 2.77 16.13 -20.21
CA ALA A 288 2.76 16.25 -21.66
C ALA A 288 1.81 15.21 -22.26
N ILE A 289 1.18 15.54 -23.40
CA ILE A 289 0.39 14.63 -24.21
C ILE A 289 1.13 14.38 -25.54
N LEU A 290 1.30 13.12 -25.89
CA LEU A 290 1.92 12.66 -27.11
C LEU A 290 0.87 11.92 -27.92
N ARG A 291 0.66 12.33 -29.17
CA ARG A 291 -0.29 11.71 -30.11
C ARG A 291 0.46 10.89 -31.14
N PRO A 292 0.52 9.55 -30.98
CA PRO A 292 1.30 8.69 -31.89
C PRO A 292 0.77 8.70 -33.32
N LYS A 293 1.68 8.53 -34.29
CA LYS A 293 1.36 8.21 -35.70
C LYS A 293 1.07 6.73 -35.82
N MET A 294 -0.21 6.34 -35.79
CA MET A 294 -0.66 4.95 -35.75
C MET A 294 -0.10 4.09 -36.91
N GLN A 295 0.22 4.69 -38.03
CA GLN A 295 0.86 4.02 -39.16
C GLN A 295 2.35 3.72 -38.96
N ILE A 296 2.96 4.23 -37.89
CA ILE A 296 4.39 4.06 -37.56
C ILE A 296 4.55 3.30 -36.24
N ILE A 297 3.77 3.68 -35.22
CA ILE A 297 3.93 3.17 -33.89
C ILE A 297 2.56 2.92 -33.23
N ASN A 298 2.40 1.72 -32.65
CA ASN A 298 1.25 1.40 -31.84
C ASN A 298 1.38 2.11 -30.46
N PRO A 299 0.33 2.79 -29.95
CA PRO A 299 0.39 3.48 -28.66
C PRO A 299 0.78 2.57 -27.49
N ARG A 300 0.28 1.33 -27.48
CA ARG A 300 0.60 0.38 -26.39
C ARG A 300 2.06 -0.06 -26.44
N TYR A 301 2.61 -0.25 -27.66
CA TYR A 301 4.04 -0.47 -27.83
C TYR A 301 4.86 0.71 -27.33
N MET A 302 4.48 1.94 -27.72
CA MET A 302 5.13 3.17 -27.26
C MET A 302 5.10 3.29 -25.74
N TYR A 303 3.97 2.99 -25.11
CA TYR A 303 3.83 2.95 -23.65
C TYR A 303 4.85 2.01 -22.98
N HIS A 304 5.00 0.76 -23.46
CA HIS A 304 5.99 -0.16 -22.94
C HIS A 304 7.43 0.31 -23.20
N ALA A 305 7.72 0.83 -24.40
CA ALA A 305 9.04 1.32 -24.75
C ALA A 305 9.48 2.51 -23.88
N MET A 306 8.56 3.40 -23.53
CA MET A 306 8.83 4.54 -22.66
C MET A 306 9.06 4.17 -21.18
N GLN A 307 8.76 2.95 -20.78
CA GLN A 307 9.04 2.43 -19.43
C GLN A 307 10.40 1.76 -19.29
N THR A 308 11.12 1.51 -20.40
CA THR A 308 12.43 0.83 -20.36
C THR A 308 13.47 1.65 -19.61
N THR A 309 14.43 0.95 -18.99
CA THR A 309 15.57 1.59 -18.31
C THR A 309 16.34 2.52 -19.23
N ALA A 310 16.49 2.15 -20.52
CA ALA A 310 17.17 2.96 -21.52
C ALA A 310 16.41 4.27 -21.80
N PHE A 311 15.07 4.25 -21.85
CA PHE A 311 14.28 5.46 -22.04
C PHE A 311 14.26 6.33 -20.79
N LYS A 312 14.14 5.74 -19.61
CA LYS A 312 14.26 6.44 -18.32
C LYS A 312 15.60 7.15 -18.17
N ALA A 313 16.71 6.52 -18.60
CA ALA A 313 18.03 7.15 -18.58
C ALA A 313 18.12 8.38 -19.50
N GLN A 314 17.38 8.43 -20.61
CA GLN A 314 17.26 9.63 -21.45
C GLN A 314 16.46 10.72 -20.71
N ALA A 315 15.35 10.35 -20.05
CA ALA A 315 14.57 11.28 -19.24
C ALA A 315 15.40 11.91 -18.11
N ASP A 316 16.20 11.10 -17.40
CA ASP A 316 17.09 11.57 -16.34
C ASP A 316 18.15 12.57 -16.84
N LYS A 317 18.71 12.35 -18.04
CA LYS A 317 19.63 13.28 -18.69
C LYS A 317 18.96 14.56 -19.18
N ALA A 318 17.71 14.46 -19.65
CA ALA A 318 16.93 15.58 -20.16
C ALA A 318 16.37 16.46 -19.03
N ALA A 319 16.16 15.90 -17.83
CA ALA A 319 15.58 16.59 -16.69
C ALA A 319 16.55 17.62 -16.10
N LYS A 320 16.14 18.90 -16.10
CA LYS A 320 16.92 20.05 -15.60
C LYS A 320 16.18 20.75 -14.45
N GLY A 321 16.93 21.39 -13.55
CA GLY A 321 16.41 22.14 -12.42
C GLY A 321 16.92 21.65 -11.07
N ALA A 322 17.25 22.55 -10.17
CA ALA A 322 17.81 22.22 -8.84
C ALA A 322 16.73 21.90 -7.81
N ALA A 323 15.66 22.69 -7.75
CA ALA A 323 14.56 22.49 -6.79
C ALA A 323 13.47 21.54 -7.33
N GLN A 324 13.16 21.66 -8.60
CA GLN A 324 12.17 20.83 -9.29
C GLN A 324 12.69 20.47 -10.67
N LYS A 325 12.93 19.18 -10.90
CA LYS A 325 13.40 18.69 -12.20
C LYS A 325 12.29 18.77 -13.23
N THR A 326 12.63 19.23 -14.43
CA THR A 326 11.69 19.43 -15.55
C THR A 326 12.31 18.96 -16.86
N ILE A 327 11.54 18.23 -17.66
CA ILE A 327 11.85 17.87 -19.04
C ILE A 327 11.08 18.83 -19.94
N SER A 328 11.80 19.60 -20.79
CA SER A 328 11.15 20.48 -21.77
C SER A 328 10.49 19.67 -22.89
N LEU A 329 9.44 20.19 -23.54
CA LEU A 329 8.82 19.53 -24.69
C LEU A 329 9.81 19.28 -25.82
N HIS A 330 10.76 20.21 -26.03
CA HIS A 330 11.84 20.02 -27.02
C HIS A 330 12.73 18.83 -26.61
N SER A 331 13.21 18.78 -25.38
CA SER A 331 14.03 17.64 -24.91
C SER A 331 13.25 16.32 -24.96
N LEU A 332 11.95 16.34 -24.67
CA LEU A 332 11.08 15.17 -24.78
C LEU A 332 10.97 14.71 -26.25
N SER A 333 10.79 15.66 -27.19
CA SER A 333 10.67 15.32 -28.61
C SER A 333 11.93 14.69 -29.20
N GLU A 334 13.10 15.00 -28.67
CA GLU A 334 14.41 14.44 -29.10
C GLU A 334 14.71 13.06 -28.47
N MET A 335 13.94 12.62 -27.47
CA MET A 335 14.14 11.29 -26.88
C MET A 335 13.78 10.21 -27.89
N THR A 336 14.61 9.16 -27.94
CA THR A 336 14.52 8.11 -28.95
C THR A 336 14.01 6.79 -28.40
N LEU A 337 13.34 6.03 -29.25
CA LEU A 337 12.92 4.65 -28.97
C LEU A 337 13.07 3.78 -30.22
N PRO A 338 13.21 2.46 -30.08
CA PRO A 338 13.27 1.54 -31.20
C PRO A 338 11.88 1.37 -31.83
N VAL A 339 11.81 1.39 -33.15
CA VAL A 339 10.55 1.26 -33.91
C VAL A 339 10.67 0.13 -34.91
N PRO A 340 10.35 -1.12 -34.53
CA PRO A 340 10.24 -2.25 -35.47
C PRO A 340 8.98 -2.14 -36.34
N SER A 341 8.73 -3.11 -37.21
CA SER A 341 7.48 -3.18 -37.98
C SER A 341 6.24 -3.30 -37.04
N LEU A 342 5.09 -2.84 -37.48
CA LEU A 342 3.84 -2.93 -36.68
C LEU A 342 3.51 -4.38 -36.28
N GLU A 343 3.75 -5.36 -37.14
CA GLU A 343 3.56 -6.76 -36.83
C GLU A 343 4.44 -7.23 -35.66
N VAL A 344 5.69 -6.77 -35.59
CA VAL A 344 6.58 -7.07 -34.46
C VAL A 344 6.13 -6.33 -33.20
N GLN A 345 5.66 -5.07 -33.34
CA GLN A 345 5.10 -4.33 -32.22
C GLN A 345 3.90 -5.05 -31.59
N GLU A 346 2.96 -5.56 -32.39
CA GLU A 346 1.79 -6.31 -31.93
C GLU A 346 2.19 -7.56 -31.14
N ARG A 347 3.12 -8.38 -31.66
CA ARG A 347 3.62 -9.56 -30.95
C ARG A 347 4.29 -9.21 -29.61
N LEU A 348 4.99 -8.09 -29.55
CA LEU A 348 5.61 -7.63 -28.30
C LEU A 348 4.58 -7.12 -27.31
N ILE A 349 3.54 -6.43 -27.76
CA ILE A 349 2.42 -5.96 -26.95
C ILE A 349 1.72 -7.15 -26.29
N ASP A 350 1.36 -8.18 -27.05
CA ASP A 350 0.66 -9.37 -26.52
C ASP A 350 1.41 -10.00 -25.35
N VAL A 351 2.73 -10.10 -25.44
CA VAL A 351 3.56 -10.65 -24.35
C VAL A 351 3.64 -9.68 -23.17
N LEU A 352 3.91 -8.40 -23.44
CA LEU A 352 4.13 -7.40 -22.39
C LEU A 352 2.85 -7.03 -21.65
N ASP A 353 1.71 -6.97 -22.35
CA ASP A 353 0.41 -6.71 -21.73
C ASP A 353 -0.02 -7.86 -20.82
N HIS A 354 0.30 -9.11 -21.18
CA HIS A 354 0.02 -10.24 -20.31
C HIS A 354 0.82 -10.15 -18.99
N PHE A 355 2.09 -9.78 -19.05
CA PHE A 355 2.90 -9.57 -17.84
C PHE A 355 2.43 -8.34 -17.05
N ASP A 356 2.10 -7.25 -17.73
CA ASP A 356 1.60 -6.03 -17.09
C ASP A 356 0.29 -6.31 -16.32
N ALA A 357 -0.64 -7.05 -16.92
CA ALA A 357 -1.89 -7.44 -16.28
C ALA A 357 -1.67 -8.22 -14.97
N ILE A 358 -0.74 -9.19 -14.96
CA ILE A 358 -0.42 -9.96 -13.75
C ILE A 358 0.12 -9.05 -12.64
N CYS A 359 0.92 -8.04 -12.99
CA CYS A 359 1.64 -7.20 -12.04
C CYS A 359 0.86 -5.95 -11.58
N SER A 360 -0.09 -5.46 -12.38
CA SER A 360 -0.71 -4.14 -12.17
C SER A 360 -2.23 -4.14 -12.18
N ASP A 361 -2.90 -5.21 -12.66
CA ASP A 361 -4.35 -5.23 -12.69
C ASP A 361 -4.93 -5.42 -11.28
N LEU A 362 -5.77 -4.44 -10.87
CA LEU A 362 -6.43 -4.44 -9.57
C LEU A 362 -7.69 -5.32 -9.52
N ASN A 363 -8.11 -5.90 -10.65
CA ASN A 363 -9.31 -6.74 -10.70
C ASN A 363 -8.99 -8.23 -10.83
N ILE A 364 -7.91 -8.58 -11.55
CA ILE A 364 -7.59 -9.99 -11.89
C ILE A 364 -6.13 -10.37 -11.62
N GLY A 365 -5.24 -9.40 -11.32
CA GLY A 365 -3.81 -9.63 -11.09
C GLY A 365 -3.47 -9.95 -9.64
N LEU A 366 -2.17 -10.13 -9.37
CA LEU A 366 -1.66 -10.31 -8.00
C LEU A 366 -2.05 -9.18 -7.04
N PRO A 367 -2.10 -7.90 -7.45
CA PRO A 367 -2.60 -6.84 -6.58
C PRO A 367 -4.04 -7.04 -6.13
N ALA A 368 -4.92 -7.55 -7.01
CA ALA A 368 -6.32 -7.86 -6.67
C ALA A 368 -6.41 -8.96 -5.62
N GLU A 369 -5.59 -10.00 -5.77
CA GLU A 369 -5.57 -11.11 -4.80
C GLU A 369 -5.02 -10.65 -3.44
N ILE A 370 -3.96 -9.85 -3.41
CA ILE A 370 -3.41 -9.28 -2.18
C ILE A 370 -4.47 -8.45 -1.45
N GLU A 371 -5.19 -7.60 -2.16
CA GLU A 371 -6.25 -6.75 -1.58
C GLU A 371 -7.42 -7.60 -1.05
N ALA A 372 -7.84 -8.63 -1.80
CA ALA A 372 -8.87 -9.56 -1.36
C ALA A 372 -8.44 -10.31 -0.09
N ARG A 373 -7.17 -10.76 -0.02
CA ARG A 373 -6.61 -11.43 1.17
C ARG A 373 -6.52 -10.51 2.37
N LYS A 374 -6.15 -9.24 2.18
CA LYS A 374 -6.14 -8.25 3.27
C LYS A 374 -7.54 -8.05 3.85
N LYS A 375 -8.56 -7.85 3.00
CA LYS A 375 -9.96 -7.72 3.45
C LYS A 375 -10.45 -8.98 4.16
N GLN A 376 -10.08 -10.15 3.66
CA GLN A 376 -10.39 -11.43 4.29
C GLN A 376 -9.71 -11.55 5.66
N TYR A 377 -8.44 -11.17 5.77
CA TYR A 377 -7.71 -11.13 7.03
C TYR A 377 -8.39 -10.21 8.05
N GLU A 378 -8.72 -8.96 7.67
CA GLU A 378 -9.40 -8.00 8.54
C GLU A 378 -10.74 -8.56 9.05
N TYR A 379 -11.55 -9.12 8.17
CA TYR A 379 -12.82 -9.73 8.53
C TYR A 379 -12.65 -10.88 9.53
N TYR A 380 -11.76 -11.82 9.25
CA TYR A 380 -11.52 -12.95 10.15
C TYR A 380 -10.85 -12.51 11.45
N ARG A 381 -9.92 -11.57 11.42
CA ARG A 381 -9.32 -11.01 12.62
C ARG A 381 -10.38 -10.43 13.57
N ASP A 382 -11.25 -9.59 13.04
CA ASP A 382 -12.31 -8.96 13.81
C ASP A 382 -13.27 -10.02 14.38
N MET A 383 -13.66 -11.00 13.59
CA MET A 383 -14.52 -12.11 14.00
C MET A 383 -13.85 -12.99 15.08
N LEU A 384 -12.59 -13.38 14.89
CA LEU A 384 -11.85 -14.29 15.78
C LEU A 384 -11.45 -13.65 17.12
N LEU A 385 -11.35 -12.34 17.17
CA LEU A 385 -11.01 -11.58 18.37
C LEU A 385 -12.24 -11.04 19.11
N THR A 386 -13.45 -11.26 18.59
CA THR A 386 -14.70 -10.84 19.23
C THR A 386 -15.36 -12.03 19.94
N PHE A 387 -15.54 -11.90 21.25
CA PHE A 387 -16.21 -12.91 22.07
C PHE A 387 -17.40 -12.30 22.80
N ALA A 388 -18.45 -13.12 23.02
CA ALA A 388 -19.50 -12.74 23.95
C ALA A 388 -18.92 -12.71 25.38
N ALA A 389 -19.24 -11.65 26.13
CA ALA A 389 -18.83 -11.57 27.53
C ALA A 389 -19.61 -12.59 28.34
N ALA A 390 -18.93 -13.31 29.26
CA ALA A 390 -19.57 -14.30 30.10
C ALA A 390 -20.72 -13.71 30.95
N ASP A 391 -20.59 -12.45 31.35
CA ASP A 391 -21.61 -11.75 32.12
C ASP A 391 -22.87 -11.38 31.30
N ASP A 392 -22.75 -11.18 30.01
CA ASP A 392 -23.87 -10.84 29.09
C ASP A 392 -24.74 -12.08 28.82
N ILE A 393 -24.14 -13.28 28.77
CA ILE A 393 -24.86 -14.52 28.54
C ILE A 393 -25.74 -14.85 29.76
N ILE A 394 -25.26 -14.61 30.97
CA ILE A 394 -26.03 -14.82 32.20
C ILE A 394 -27.26 -13.89 32.29
N LEU A 395 -27.16 -12.68 31.69
CA LEU A 395 -28.28 -11.75 31.66
C LEU A 395 -29.36 -12.16 30.65
N THR A 396 -28.96 -12.75 29.52
CA THR A 396 -29.91 -13.29 28.50
C THR A 396 -30.64 -14.52 29.01
N ASP A 397 -29.95 -15.45 29.65
CA ASP A 397 -30.59 -16.62 30.25
C ASP A 397 -31.58 -16.24 31.35
N ARG A 398 -31.24 -15.28 32.22
CA ARG A 398 -32.17 -14.76 33.25
C ARG A 398 -33.38 -14.01 32.67
N GLN A 399 -33.27 -13.44 31.48
CA GLN A 399 -34.39 -12.80 30.79
C GLN A 399 -35.29 -13.85 30.11
N THR A 400 -34.71 -14.93 29.59
CA THR A 400 -35.44 -16.03 28.97
C THR A 400 -36.23 -16.81 30.03
N ASP A 401 -35.62 -17.12 31.18
CA ASP A 401 -36.29 -17.79 32.33
C ASP A 401 -37.46 -16.96 32.88
N ARG A 402 -37.31 -15.62 32.96
CA ARG A 402 -38.41 -14.73 33.40
C ARG A 402 -39.56 -14.62 32.41
N GLN A 403 -39.30 -14.86 31.11
CA GLN A 403 -40.37 -14.89 30.10
C GLN A 403 -41.10 -16.22 30.08
N THR A 404 -40.42 -17.34 30.36
CA THR A 404 -41.01 -18.68 30.47
C THR A 404 -41.90 -18.80 31.72
N ASP A 405 -41.45 -18.28 32.85
CA ASP A 405 -42.26 -18.27 34.09
C ASP A 405 -43.52 -17.39 33.97
N ARG A 406 -43.48 -16.32 33.19
CA ARG A 406 -44.66 -15.47 32.95
C ARG A 406 -45.68 -16.06 31.97
N GLN A 407 -45.31 -17.07 31.19
CA GLN A 407 -46.23 -17.80 30.30
C GLN A 407 -46.87 -19.01 31.00
N THR A 408 -46.25 -19.60 32.00
CA THR A 408 -46.78 -20.68 32.82
C THR A 408 -47.82 -20.20 33.83
N ASP A 409 -47.77 -18.97 34.28
CA ASP A 409 -48.75 -18.38 35.22
C ASP A 409 -49.99 -17.82 34.53
N ARG A 410 -50.17 -18.02 33.18
CA ARG A 410 -51.32 -17.55 32.40
C ARG A 410 -52.10 -18.71 31.70
N GLN A 411 -51.85 -19.96 32.08
CA GLN A 411 -52.68 -21.11 31.79
C GLN A 411 -53.29 -21.63 33.09
#